data_c7bd451711abdc0b702f29358bf6e70f
#
_entry.id   c7bd451711abdc0b702f29358bf6e70f
#
_cell.length_a   1.000
_cell.length_b   1.000
_cell.length_c   1.000
_cell.angle_alpha   90.00
_cell.angle_beta   90.00
_cell.angle_gamma   90.00
#
_symmetry.space_group_name_H-M   'P 1'
#
loop_
_entity.id
_entity.type
_entity.pdbx_description
1 polymer ?
#
loop_
_entity_poly.entity_id
_entity_poly.type
_entity_poly.pdbx_seq_one_letter_code
_entity_poly.pdbx_strand_id
1 'polypeptide(L)'
;MKLTRTSAQSFADLPTAAPELLAELKKSKLVIFKGDLNTRKLRESSRLCPHFSLLTPHAVSDARWPNSTPFAVAMGPLAGHFATLVLRTCKADVCAGLTQEKEKWVEAEDAKWRVNGKWAIVVYVAPTK
;
A
#
# COMPACT_ATOMS: atom_id res chain seq x y z
N MET A 1 1.44 12.44 -22.28
CA MET A 1 1.20 11.93 -20.93
C MET A 1 1.17 13.12 -19.97
N LYS A 2 -0.01 13.55 -19.53
CA LYS A 2 -0.13 14.62 -18.52
C LYS A 2 0.12 14.00 -17.15
N LEU A 3 1.23 14.33 -16.53
CA LEU A 3 1.43 14.06 -15.10
C LEU A 3 0.48 14.97 -14.31
N THR A 4 -0.67 14.46 -13.94
CA THR A 4 -1.51 15.10 -12.94
C THR A 4 -0.83 14.92 -11.58
N ARG A 5 -0.35 15.99 -11.00
CA ARG A 5 0.05 16.05 -9.59
C ARG A 5 -1.21 15.72 -8.78
N THR A 6 -1.36 14.45 -8.41
CA THR A 6 -2.39 14.08 -7.45
C THR A 6 -2.04 14.74 -6.11
N SER A 7 -3.01 15.45 -5.57
CA SER A 7 -2.99 16.06 -4.25
C SER A 7 -2.51 15.09 -3.17
N ALA A 8 -2.36 15.55 -1.94
CA ALA A 8 -1.97 14.75 -0.77
C ALA A 8 -2.91 13.57 -0.42
N GLN A 9 -3.94 13.33 -1.23
CA GLN A 9 -4.92 12.26 -1.06
C GLN A 9 -4.35 10.86 -1.28
N SER A 10 -4.92 9.90 -0.59
CA SER A 10 -4.64 8.48 -0.76
C SER A 10 -5.04 8.00 -2.16
N PHE A 11 -4.27 7.11 -2.77
CA PHE A 11 -4.68 6.46 -4.02
C PHE A 11 -5.88 5.52 -3.84
N ALA A 12 -6.14 5.07 -2.62
CA ALA A 12 -7.34 4.30 -2.29
C ALA A 12 -8.64 5.07 -2.62
N ASP A 13 -8.58 6.40 -2.59
CA ASP A 13 -9.72 7.27 -2.90
C ASP A 13 -9.89 7.53 -4.42
N LEU A 14 -9.01 7.01 -5.28
CA LEU A 14 -9.07 7.21 -6.72
C LEU A 14 -10.46 6.94 -7.34
N PRO A 15 -11.19 5.87 -6.94
CA PRO A 15 -12.51 5.60 -7.50
C PRO A 15 -13.51 6.76 -7.34
N THR A 16 -13.38 7.53 -6.27
CA THR A 16 -14.25 8.67 -5.96
C THR A 16 -13.64 10.01 -6.29
N ALA A 17 -12.33 10.17 -6.05
CA ALA A 17 -11.63 11.44 -6.17
C ALA A 17 -11.18 11.75 -7.60
N ALA A 18 -10.86 10.73 -8.40
CA ALA A 18 -10.37 10.89 -9.77
C ALA A 18 -10.80 9.70 -10.68
N PRO A 19 -12.10 9.52 -10.94
CA PRO A 19 -12.60 8.40 -11.73
C PRO A 19 -12.05 8.38 -13.16
N GLU A 20 -11.73 9.53 -13.75
CA GLU A 20 -11.12 9.62 -15.08
C GLU A 20 -9.70 9.01 -15.09
N LEU A 21 -8.89 9.31 -14.07
CA LEU A 21 -7.57 8.70 -13.93
C LEU A 21 -7.66 7.21 -13.70
N LEU A 22 -8.63 6.76 -12.90
CA LEU A 22 -8.88 5.33 -12.71
C LEU A 22 -9.24 4.65 -14.05
N ALA A 23 -10.07 5.29 -14.87
CA ALA A 23 -10.44 4.76 -16.18
C ALA A 23 -9.21 4.61 -17.11
N GLU A 24 -8.27 5.56 -17.06
CA GLU A 24 -7.01 5.46 -17.81
C GLU A 24 -6.12 4.32 -17.27
N LEU A 25 -5.99 4.19 -15.95
CA LEU A 25 -5.20 3.12 -15.33
C LEU A 25 -5.74 1.72 -15.65
N LYS A 26 -7.06 1.58 -15.75
CA LYS A 26 -7.72 0.32 -16.15
C LYS A 26 -7.36 -0.16 -17.55
N LYS A 27 -6.96 0.73 -18.45
CA LYS A 27 -6.50 0.37 -19.80
C LYS A 27 -5.11 -0.28 -19.78
N SER A 28 -4.37 -0.13 -18.69
CA SER A 28 -3.03 -0.68 -18.57
C SER A 28 -3.09 -2.17 -18.20
N LYS A 29 -2.23 -2.98 -18.80
CA LYS A 29 -2.09 -4.40 -18.44
C LYS A 29 -1.47 -4.58 -17.05
N LEU A 30 -0.64 -3.63 -16.64
CA LEU A 30 0.05 -3.62 -15.36
C LEU A 30 0.37 -2.18 -14.96
N VAL A 31 0.10 -1.84 -13.71
CA VAL A 31 0.49 -0.56 -13.12
C VAL A 31 1.56 -0.82 -12.06
N ILE A 32 2.69 -0.15 -12.15
CA ILE A 32 3.82 -0.31 -11.24
C ILE A 32 3.89 0.89 -10.30
N PHE A 33 3.79 0.64 -9.00
CA PHE A 33 4.00 1.64 -7.97
C PHE A 33 5.37 1.41 -7.32
N LYS A 34 6.27 2.36 -7.52
CA LYS A 34 7.63 2.30 -7.01
C LYS A 34 7.83 3.29 -5.87
N GLY A 35 8.48 2.83 -4.80
CA GLY A 35 8.93 3.64 -3.68
C GLY A 35 7.98 3.68 -2.49
N ASP A 36 8.51 4.11 -1.36
CA ASP A 36 7.82 4.11 -0.07
C ASP A 36 6.57 5.00 -0.05
N LEU A 37 6.68 6.22 -0.56
CA LEU A 37 5.56 7.17 -0.58
C LEU A 37 4.38 6.64 -1.39
N ASN A 38 4.62 6.08 -2.58
CA ASN A 38 3.56 5.51 -3.40
C ASN A 38 2.92 4.29 -2.74
N THR A 39 3.73 3.46 -2.08
CA THR A 39 3.23 2.33 -1.31
C THR A 39 2.34 2.76 -0.16
N ARG A 40 2.71 3.83 0.55
CA ARG A 40 1.87 4.40 1.63
C ARG A 40 0.57 4.97 1.11
N LYS A 41 0.60 5.67 -0.04
CA LYS A 41 -0.59 6.23 -0.67
C LYS A 41 -1.55 5.17 -1.24
N LEU A 42 -1.06 3.99 -1.57
CA LEU A 42 -1.89 2.87 -2.01
C LEU A 42 -2.70 2.26 -0.88
N ARG A 43 -2.23 2.38 0.35
CA ARG A 43 -2.95 1.83 1.50
C ARG A 43 -4.02 2.81 1.93
N GLU A 44 -5.20 2.27 2.14
CA GLU A 44 -6.30 3.05 2.67
C GLU A 44 -5.91 3.65 4.03
N SER A 45 -5.97 4.97 4.13
CA SER A 45 -5.77 5.64 5.40
C SER A 45 -6.96 5.31 6.31
N SER A 46 -6.71 4.50 7.31
CA SER A 46 -7.41 4.36 8.61
C SER A 46 -8.94 4.52 8.75
N ARG A 47 -9.69 4.81 7.70
CA ARG A 47 -11.16 4.93 7.82
C ARG A 47 -11.86 3.59 8.13
N LEU A 48 -11.15 2.48 7.99
CA LEU A 48 -11.71 1.13 8.17
C LEU A 48 -11.01 0.28 9.25
N CYS A 49 -10.16 0.85 10.09
CA CYS A 49 -9.79 0.19 11.34
C CYS A 49 -10.81 0.57 12.43
N PRO A 50 -11.86 -0.22 12.66
CA PRO A 50 -12.90 0.12 13.64
C PRO A 50 -12.36 0.22 15.08
N HIS A 51 -11.19 -0.39 15.35
CA HIS A 51 -10.57 -0.42 16.66
C HIS A 51 -9.69 0.78 16.99
N PHE A 52 -9.37 1.64 16.03
CA PHE A 52 -8.44 2.75 16.24
C PHE A 52 -9.11 4.13 16.26
N SER A 53 -10.40 4.20 15.96
CA SER A 53 -11.16 5.47 15.85
C SER A 53 -11.40 6.16 17.20
N LEU A 54 -11.06 5.54 18.33
CA LEU A 54 -11.44 6.03 19.66
C LEU A 54 -10.33 6.78 20.41
N LEU A 55 -9.11 6.87 19.92
CA LEU A 55 -8.00 7.29 20.79
C LEU A 55 -7.31 8.61 20.50
N THR A 56 -7.34 9.21 19.32
CA THR A 56 -6.91 10.62 19.15
C THR A 56 -7.15 11.17 17.73
N PRO A 57 -7.55 12.46 17.56
CA PRO A 57 -7.75 13.09 16.24
C PRO A 57 -6.46 13.29 15.42
N HIS A 58 -5.29 13.11 16.01
CA HIS A 58 -3.98 13.39 15.39
C HIS A 58 -3.18 12.14 15.04
N ALA A 59 -3.62 10.95 15.42
CA ALA A 59 -2.94 9.68 15.14
C ALA A 59 -3.38 9.02 13.81
N VAL A 60 -4.06 9.74 12.97
CA VAL A 60 -4.73 9.22 11.75
C VAL A 60 -3.76 8.89 10.61
N SER A 61 -2.48 9.29 10.70
CA SER A 61 -1.51 9.07 9.63
C SER A 61 -0.74 7.75 9.70
N ASP A 62 -0.81 7.02 10.81
CA ASP A 62 0.01 5.82 11.07
C ASP A 62 -0.80 4.57 11.45
N ALA A 63 -2.01 4.39 10.91
CA ALA A 63 -2.71 3.12 11.06
C ALA A 63 -1.87 1.99 10.45
N ARG A 64 -1.15 1.30 11.32
CA ARG A 64 -0.30 0.17 10.95
C ARG A 64 -1.18 -1.02 10.65
N TRP A 65 -1.28 -1.36 9.40
CA TRP A 65 -1.77 -2.68 9.03
C TRP A 65 -0.80 -3.74 9.59
N PRO A 66 -1.30 -4.83 10.21
CA PRO A 66 -0.44 -5.97 10.52
C PRO A 66 0.35 -6.40 9.28
N ASN A 67 1.61 -6.76 9.45
CA ASN A 67 2.48 -7.16 8.33
C ASN A 67 1.90 -8.31 7.51
N SER A 68 1.17 -9.20 8.15
CA SER A 68 0.48 -10.34 7.53
C SER A 68 -0.81 -9.97 6.78
N THR A 69 -1.25 -8.71 6.82
CA THR A 69 -2.43 -8.28 6.08
C THR A 69 -2.18 -8.41 4.57
N PRO A 70 -3.03 -9.10 3.82
CA PRO A 70 -2.91 -9.13 2.36
C PRO A 70 -2.92 -7.73 1.79
N PHE A 71 -2.01 -7.43 0.86
CA PHE A 71 -1.86 -6.07 0.34
C PHE A 71 -3.13 -5.57 -0.38
N ALA A 72 -3.88 -6.49 -1.01
CA ALA A 72 -5.17 -6.17 -1.63
C ALA A 72 -6.18 -5.62 -0.61
N VAL A 73 -6.18 -6.15 0.63
CA VAL A 73 -7.03 -5.63 1.70
C VAL A 73 -6.58 -4.23 2.11
N ALA A 74 -5.28 -4.01 2.22
CA ALA A 74 -4.72 -2.70 2.55
C ALA A 74 -4.96 -1.64 1.46
N MET A 75 -5.10 -2.04 0.19
CA MET A 75 -5.46 -1.16 -0.92
C MET A 75 -6.94 -0.72 -0.89
N GLY A 76 -7.80 -1.42 -0.15
CA GLY A 76 -9.21 -1.10 -0.05
C GLY A 76 -9.93 -1.04 -1.41
N PRO A 77 -10.74 0.02 -1.66
CA PRO A 77 -11.55 0.12 -2.87
C PRO A 77 -10.76 0.10 -4.19
N LEU A 78 -9.47 0.40 -4.16
CA LEU A 78 -8.65 0.41 -5.38
C LEU A 78 -8.25 -1.01 -5.81
N ALA A 79 -8.25 -1.96 -4.90
CA ALA A 79 -7.85 -3.34 -5.18
C ALA A 79 -8.71 -3.96 -6.28
N GLY A 80 -8.09 -4.69 -7.20
CA GLY A 80 -8.77 -5.44 -8.23
C GLY A 80 -9.19 -4.66 -9.48
N HIS A 81 -9.11 -3.34 -9.48
CA HIS A 81 -9.45 -2.57 -10.67
C HIS A 81 -8.46 -2.75 -11.84
N PHE A 82 -7.21 -3.02 -11.53
CA PHE A 82 -6.13 -3.31 -12.49
C PHE A 82 -5.03 -4.14 -11.83
N ALA A 83 -4.21 -4.81 -12.64
CA ALA A 83 -3.05 -5.52 -12.12
C ALA A 83 -2.06 -4.52 -11.53
N THR A 84 -1.66 -4.72 -10.27
CA THR A 84 -0.78 -3.82 -9.53
C THR A 84 0.49 -4.54 -9.11
N LEU A 85 1.63 -3.94 -9.40
CA LEU A 85 2.93 -4.35 -8.87
C LEU A 85 3.49 -3.24 -7.98
N VAL A 86 3.79 -3.58 -6.74
CA VAL A 86 4.36 -2.65 -5.76
C VAL A 86 5.81 -3.03 -5.48
N LEU A 87 6.70 -2.07 -5.64
CA LEU A 87 8.14 -2.20 -5.40
C LEU A 87 8.54 -1.19 -4.32
N ARG A 88 9.01 -1.68 -3.17
CA ARG A 88 9.36 -0.84 -2.04
C ARG A 88 10.65 -1.29 -1.37
N THR A 89 11.57 -0.37 -1.13
CA THR A 89 12.69 -0.57 -0.23
C THR A 89 12.23 -0.41 1.22
N CYS A 90 12.65 -1.30 2.11
CA CYS A 90 12.32 -1.26 3.53
C CYS A 90 13.18 -0.21 4.24
N LYS A 91 12.58 0.97 4.48
CA LYS A 91 13.21 2.11 5.18
C LYS A 91 12.36 2.66 6.32
N ALA A 92 11.21 2.08 6.56
CA ALA A 92 10.29 2.48 7.61
C ALA A 92 9.53 1.28 8.13
N ASP A 93 9.13 1.36 9.39
CA ASP A 93 8.50 0.27 10.15
C ASP A 93 7.03 -0.04 9.72
N VAL A 94 6.67 0.31 8.52
CA VAL A 94 5.32 0.11 7.98
C VAL A 94 5.38 -0.89 6.84
N CYS A 95 4.81 -2.07 7.05
CA CYS A 95 4.79 -3.14 6.08
C CYS A 95 3.41 -3.78 5.99
N ALA A 96 2.99 -4.18 4.81
CA ALA A 96 1.83 -5.02 4.59
C ALA A 96 2.10 -5.92 3.38
N GLY A 97 1.40 -7.05 3.29
CA GLY A 97 1.56 -8.00 2.20
C GLY A 97 2.71 -9.01 2.41
N LEU A 98 3.25 -9.09 3.60
CA LEU A 98 4.26 -10.08 3.97
C LEU A 98 3.59 -11.22 4.74
N THR A 99 3.78 -12.46 4.32
CA THR A 99 3.27 -13.60 5.08
C THR A 99 4.02 -13.75 6.40
N GLN A 100 3.38 -14.31 7.43
CA GLN A 100 4.01 -14.53 8.73
C GLN A 100 5.28 -15.38 8.65
N GLU A 101 5.29 -16.34 7.74
CA GLU A 101 6.46 -17.20 7.49
C GLU A 101 7.65 -16.39 6.97
N LYS A 102 7.41 -15.55 5.95
CA LYS A 102 8.44 -14.66 5.40
C LYS A 102 8.91 -13.61 6.40
N GLU A 103 8.00 -13.11 7.21
CA GLU A 103 8.34 -12.15 8.27
C GLU A 103 9.29 -12.78 9.29
N LYS A 104 8.96 -13.97 9.80
CA LYS A 104 9.83 -14.70 10.72
C LYS A 104 11.19 -15.04 10.12
N TRP A 105 11.18 -15.44 8.84
CA TRP A 105 12.42 -15.74 8.13
C TRP A 105 13.33 -14.51 8.04
N VAL A 106 12.82 -13.38 7.57
CA VAL A 106 13.64 -12.17 7.41
C VAL A 106 14.06 -11.58 8.75
N GLU A 107 13.24 -11.71 9.81
CA GLU A 107 13.61 -11.28 11.16
C GLU A 107 14.74 -12.11 11.76
N ALA A 108 14.79 -13.40 11.43
CA ALA A 108 15.92 -14.27 11.83
C ALA A 108 17.21 -13.90 11.10
N GLU A 109 17.13 -13.46 9.83
CA GLU A 109 18.29 -13.04 9.05
C GLU A 109 18.79 -11.63 9.44
N ASP A 110 17.88 -10.72 9.70
CA ASP A 110 18.21 -9.31 9.97
C ASP A 110 17.14 -8.63 10.84
N ALA A 111 17.42 -8.49 12.12
CA ALA A 111 16.48 -7.85 13.06
C ALA A 111 16.13 -6.40 12.71
N LYS A 112 16.93 -5.73 11.87
CA LYS A 112 16.69 -4.34 11.42
C LYS A 112 16.17 -4.25 9.98
N TRP A 113 15.70 -5.34 9.41
CA TRP A 113 15.28 -5.42 8.01
C TRP A 113 14.26 -4.35 7.59
N ARG A 114 13.39 -3.93 8.51
CA ARG A 114 12.32 -2.95 8.22
C ARG A 114 12.84 -1.56 7.90
N VAL A 115 14.01 -1.19 8.43
CA VAL A 115 14.47 0.22 8.44
C VAL A 115 15.86 0.44 7.83
N ASN A 116 16.62 -0.61 7.60
CA ASN A 116 18.03 -0.46 7.19
C ASN A 116 18.23 -0.22 5.68
N GLY A 117 17.18 -0.33 4.87
CA GLY A 117 17.24 -0.09 3.42
C GLY A 117 17.94 -1.17 2.60
N LYS A 118 18.32 -2.31 3.20
CA LYS A 118 18.97 -3.43 2.50
C LYS A 118 17.96 -4.38 1.85
N TRP A 119 16.71 -4.36 2.33
CA TRP A 119 15.66 -5.24 1.88
C TRP A 119 14.63 -4.51 1.02
N ALA A 120 13.98 -5.23 0.16
CA ALA A 120 12.88 -4.73 -0.64
C ALA A 120 11.69 -5.69 -0.61
N ILE A 121 10.50 -5.12 -0.69
CA ILE A 121 9.26 -5.88 -0.81
C ILE A 121 8.73 -5.72 -2.22
N VAL A 122 8.35 -6.84 -2.82
CA VAL A 122 7.67 -6.93 -4.10
C VAL A 122 6.33 -7.59 -3.87
N VAL A 123 5.26 -6.86 -4.17
CA VAL A 123 3.89 -7.36 -4.02
C VAL A 123 3.15 -7.24 -5.34
N TYR A 124 2.47 -8.30 -5.73
CA TYR A 124 1.58 -8.33 -6.88
C TYR A 124 0.13 -8.49 -6.41
N VAL A 125 -0.75 -7.64 -6.93
CA VAL A 125 -2.20 -7.73 -6.72
C VAL A 125 -2.86 -7.93 -8.07
N ALA A 126 -3.52 -9.08 -8.23
CA ALA A 126 -4.21 -9.42 -9.47
C ALA A 126 -5.48 -8.57 -9.64
N PRO A 127 -5.88 -8.25 -10.88
CA PRO A 127 -7.18 -7.66 -11.14
C PRO A 127 -8.28 -8.69 -10.81
N THR A 128 -9.38 -8.21 -10.25
CA THR A 128 -10.61 -9.01 -10.17
C THR A 128 -11.31 -8.95 -11.52
N LYS A 129 -11.67 -10.11 -12.05
CA LYS A 129 -12.43 -10.19 -13.29
C LYS A 129 -13.84 -9.64 -13.12
#